data_de650054724a112a7d8f8e0310bb4938
#
_entry.id   de650054724a112a7d8f8e0310bb4938
#
_cell.length_a   1.000
_cell.length_b   1.000
_cell.length_c   1.000
_cell.angle_alpha   90.00
_cell.angle_beta   90.00
_cell.angle_gamma   90.00
#
_symmetry.space_group_name_H-M   'P 1'
#
loop_
_entity.id
_entity.type
_entity.pdbx_description
1 polymer ?
#
loop_
_entity_poly.entity_id
_entity_poly.type
_entity_poly.pdbx_seq_one_letter_code
_entity_poly.pdbx_strand_id
1 'polypeptide(L)'
;MFTVQNAFFMRRCFDIARLANPVSTSPNPAVGAVIVAPDGRIIGEGFTQPYGGSHGEVMAVASVKPSDRHLLHFSTMYVSLEPCFHFGKTPPCVDLILREKIPNVVIAYYDPNPLVACRSVTKLRENLVNIQIFNSNNVLIRQNTEICLNTERTCPDIQQLENGKTATLMPFFTNMTKKRPFIILKWAQSADGFMGRKEETVPISNAYSKRLVHKWRSEADAIMVGTTTASLDNPELTNRFYYGKSPIRIVLDRNSRLSPTLKLFDGPIKTLVFSENTENTEGSSDVGFQMSDVGSTQSEIRNPKSEIVNNVEQHFLPFDDFLLDNILTCIQQQKISILFVEGGQKLLSSFIKRGLWDEARIITASKTLGQGVEAPQLLRGNLQQTIQLGEDTVRFYTK
;
A
#
# COMPACT_ATOMS: atom_id res chain seq x y z
N MET A 1 0.82 25.50 -26.65
CA MET A 1 -0.61 25.15 -26.51
C MET A 1 -0.84 23.74 -25.92
N PHE A 2 0.18 23.07 -25.39
CA PHE A 2 0.10 21.64 -24.96
C PHE A 2 -0.15 21.40 -23.46
N THR A 3 -0.15 22.41 -22.61
CA THR A 3 -0.03 22.24 -21.16
C THR A 3 -1.32 21.85 -20.43
N VAL A 4 -2.47 22.38 -20.83
CA VAL A 4 -3.76 22.11 -20.13
C VAL A 4 -4.34 20.75 -20.54
N GLN A 5 -4.21 20.37 -21.80
CA GLN A 5 -4.70 19.08 -22.31
C GLN A 5 -3.93 17.90 -21.72
N ASN A 6 -2.60 18.00 -21.58
CA ASN A 6 -1.79 16.93 -20.99
C ASN A 6 -2.16 16.69 -19.52
N ALA A 7 -2.47 17.74 -18.76
CA ALA A 7 -2.95 17.62 -17.39
C ALA A 7 -4.31 16.90 -17.30
N PHE A 8 -5.20 17.16 -18.26
CA PHE A 8 -6.50 16.49 -18.34
C PHE A 8 -6.33 14.96 -18.57
N PHE A 9 -5.55 14.57 -19.58
CA PHE A 9 -5.33 13.17 -19.90
C PHE A 9 -4.56 12.43 -18.81
N MET A 10 -3.57 13.08 -18.20
CA MET A 10 -2.86 12.48 -17.07
C MET A 10 -3.76 12.31 -15.84
N ARG A 11 -4.64 13.29 -15.55
CA ARG A 11 -5.67 13.13 -14.51
C ARG A 11 -6.56 11.92 -14.81
N ARG A 12 -6.98 11.76 -16.08
CA ARG A 12 -7.78 10.60 -16.49
C ARG A 12 -7.05 9.28 -16.24
N CYS A 13 -5.73 9.20 -16.48
CA CYS A 13 -4.93 8.01 -16.13
C CYS A 13 -5.04 7.67 -14.65
N PHE A 14 -4.92 8.66 -13.75
CA PHE A 14 -5.07 8.42 -12.32
C PHE A 14 -6.49 8.04 -11.92
N ASP A 15 -7.50 8.62 -12.55
CA ASP A 15 -8.91 8.28 -12.27
C ASP A 15 -9.20 6.83 -12.67
N ILE A 16 -8.66 6.37 -13.81
CA ILE A 16 -8.79 4.97 -14.26
C ILE A 16 -7.98 4.04 -13.37
N ALA A 17 -6.77 4.42 -12.94
CA ALA A 17 -5.98 3.63 -12.02
C ALA A 17 -6.71 3.29 -10.71
N ARG A 18 -7.60 4.18 -10.24
CA ARG A 18 -8.43 3.95 -9.04
C ARG A 18 -9.47 2.82 -9.21
N LEU A 19 -9.75 2.39 -10.44
CA LEU A 19 -10.62 1.23 -10.70
C LEU A 19 -9.89 -0.08 -10.38
N ALA A 20 -8.58 -0.08 -10.36
CA ALA A 20 -7.79 -1.21 -9.90
C ALA A 20 -7.89 -1.32 -8.37
N ASN A 21 -8.28 -2.51 -7.88
CA ASN A 21 -8.20 -2.78 -6.44
C ASN A 21 -6.74 -3.06 -6.08
N PRO A 22 -6.09 -2.26 -5.21
CA PRO A 22 -4.66 -2.41 -4.88
C PRO A 22 -4.32 -3.77 -4.29
N VAL A 23 -5.23 -4.41 -3.55
CA VAL A 23 -5.04 -5.77 -3.01
C VAL A 23 -5.06 -6.82 -4.11
N SER A 24 -5.93 -6.68 -5.10
CA SER A 24 -6.00 -7.65 -6.20
C SER A 24 -4.84 -7.51 -7.18
N THR A 25 -4.26 -6.31 -7.32
CA THR A 25 -3.10 -6.07 -8.18
C THR A 25 -1.77 -6.37 -7.49
N SER A 26 -1.73 -6.33 -6.16
CA SER A 26 -0.52 -6.55 -5.36
C SER A 26 0.24 -7.84 -5.76
N PRO A 27 1.58 -7.78 -5.89
CA PRO A 27 2.50 -6.68 -5.62
C PRO A 27 2.65 -5.66 -6.78
N ASN A 28 1.92 -5.80 -7.88
CA ASN A 28 1.99 -4.87 -9.02
C ASN A 28 1.35 -3.51 -8.66
N PRO A 29 1.87 -2.40 -9.22
CA PRO A 29 1.24 -1.10 -9.04
C PRO A 29 -0.11 -1.00 -9.76
N ALA A 30 -1.02 -0.21 -9.20
CA ALA A 30 -2.26 0.17 -9.87
C ALA A 30 -1.99 1.29 -10.87
N VAL A 31 -1.76 0.94 -12.13
CA VAL A 31 -1.42 1.85 -13.23
C VAL A 31 -2.64 2.06 -14.11
N GLY A 32 -2.86 3.32 -14.53
CA GLY A 32 -3.81 3.69 -15.57
C GLY A 32 -3.09 4.17 -16.83
N ALA A 33 -3.66 3.84 -17.98
CA ALA A 33 -3.17 4.28 -19.28
C ALA A 33 -4.32 4.81 -20.16
N VAL A 34 -4.03 5.86 -20.93
CA VAL A 34 -4.99 6.50 -21.85
C VAL A 34 -4.30 6.74 -23.18
N ILE A 35 -4.95 6.39 -24.27
CA ILE A 35 -4.46 6.60 -25.65
C ILE A 35 -5.29 7.71 -26.29
N VAL A 36 -4.60 8.75 -26.76
CA VAL A 36 -5.22 9.95 -27.33
C VAL A 36 -4.81 10.10 -28.79
N ALA A 37 -5.79 10.19 -29.68
CA ALA A 37 -5.59 10.44 -31.09
C ALA A 37 -5.16 11.88 -31.38
N PRO A 38 -4.63 12.20 -32.60
CA PRO A 38 -4.19 13.56 -32.95
C PRO A 38 -5.27 14.63 -32.86
N ASP A 39 -6.53 14.25 -32.99
CA ASP A 39 -7.69 15.14 -32.87
C ASP A 39 -8.11 15.42 -31.40
N GLY A 40 -7.40 14.84 -30.43
CA GLY A 40 -7.65 15.00 -28.99
C GLY A 40 -8.69 14.04 -28.43
N ARG A 41 -9.26 13.13 -29.23
CA ARG A 41 -10.17 12.09 -28.71
C ARG A 41 -9.40 11.00 -27.97
N ILE A 42 -9.95 10.56 -26.86
CA ILE A 42 -9.50 9.35 -26.18
C ILE A 42 -10.04 8.15 -27.00
N ILE A 43 -9.14 7.32 -27.52
CA ILE A 43 -9.47 6.13 -28.31
C ILE A 43 -9.25 4.81 -27.56
N GLY A 44 -8.53 4.85 -26.44
CA GLY A 44 -8.30 3.68 -25.61
C GLY A 44 -8.00 4.05 -24.15
N GLU A 45 -8.49 3.23 -23.23
CA GLU A 45 -8.30 3.39 -21.78
C GLU A 45 -8.13 2.03 -21.12
N GLY A 46 -7.27 1.96 -20.12
CA GLY A 46 -7.04 0.73 -19.39
C GLY A 46 -6.39 0.93 -18.03
N PHE A 47 -6.55 -0.05 -17.16
CA PHE A 47 -5.94 -0.10 -15.85
C PHE A 47 -5.43 -1.50 -15.52
N THR A 48 -4.48 -1.59 -14.58
CA THR A 48 -3.88 -2.85 -14.14
C THR A 48 -4.95 -3.82 -13.65
N GLN A 49 -4.99 -5.01 -14.24
CA GLN A 49 -5.87 -6.11 -13.85
C GLN A 49 -5.32 -6.84 -12.60
N PRO A 50 -6.10 -7.73 -11.96
CA PRO A 50 -5.62 -8.54 -10.86
C PRO A 50 -4.28 -9.22 -11.17
N TYR A 51 -3.48 -9.48 -10.13
CA TYR A 51 -2.12 -10.01 -10.25
C TYR A 51 -2.02 -11.22 -11.17
N GLY A 52 -1.15 -11.11 -12.17
CA GLY A 52 -1.00 -12.07 -13.26
C GLY A 52 -1.83 -11.76 -14.50
N GLY A 53 -2.73 -10.78 -14.42
CA GLY A 53 -3.48 -10.24 -15.56
C GLY A 53 -2.73 -9.13 -16.30
N SER A 54 -3.42 -8.51 -17.25
CA SER A 54 -2.86 -7.47 -18.14
C SER A 54 -2.57 -6.17 -17.40
N HIS A 55 -1.52 -5.48 -17.81
CA HIS A 55 -1.19 -4.13 -17.34
C HIS A 55 -2.09 -3.07 -17.99
N GLY A 56 -2.10 -1.86 -17.43
CA GLY A 56 -2.95 -0.76 -17.89
C GLY A 56 -2.76 -0.42 -19.36
N GLU A 57 -1.51 -0.43 -19.85
CA GLU A 57 -1.16 -0.15 -21.24
C GLU A 57 -1.74 -1.22 -22.20
N VAL A 58 -1.67 -2.50 -21.80
CA VAL A 58 -2.23 -3.61 -22.56
C VAL A 58 -3.74 -3.46 -22.67
N MET A 59 -4.38 -3.13 -21.56
CA MET A 59 -5.84 -2.91 -21.52
C MET A 59 -6.24 -1.68 -22.35
N ALA A 60 -5.45 -0.60 -22.29
CA ALA A 60 -5.71 0.59 -23.11
C ALA A 60 -5.64 0.29 -24.61
N VAL A 61 -4.61 -0.43 -25.06
CA VAL A 61 -4.50 -0.87 -26.46
C VAL A 61 -5.64 -1.82 -26.85
N ALA A 62 -5.99 -2.76 -25.97
CA ALA A 62 -7.07 -3.71 -26.22
C ALA A 62 -8.45 -3.04 -26.32
N SER A 63 -8.67 -1.92 -25.66
CA SER A 63 -9.92 -1.18 -25.68
C SER A 63 -10.13 -0.32 -26.94
N VAL A 64 -9.07 -0.12 -27.76
CA VAL A 64 -9.17 0.65 -29.00
C VAL A 64 -10.07 -0.07 -30.00
N LYS A 65 -11.10 0.62 -30.48
CA LYS A 65 -12.03 0.09 -31.47
C LYS A 65 -11.30 -0.27 -32.77
N PRO A 66 -11.75 -1.30 -33.53
CA PRO A 66 -11.13 -1.64 -34.78
C PRO A 66 -11.05 -0.51 -35.81
N SER A 67 -12.06 0.37 -35.84
CA SER A 67 -12.10 1.58 -36.70
C SER A 67 -10.99 2.58 -36.36
N ASP A 68 -10.54 2.64 -35.13
CA ASP A 68 -9.57 3.65 -34.64
C ASP A 68 -8.15 3.08 -34.54
N ARG A 69 -7.94 1.78 -34.79
CA ARG A 69 -6.63 1.14 -34.64
C ARG A 69 -5.53 1.75 -35.49
N HIS A 70 -5.86 2.23 -36.67
CA HIS A 70 -4.93 2.92 -37.57
C HIS A 70 -4.39 4.23 -36.97
N LEU A 71 -5.11 4.83 -36.01
CA LEU A 71 -4.70 6.06 -35.34
C LEU A 71 -3.58 5.85 -34.31
N LEU A 72 -3.34 4.60 -33.85
CA LEU A 72 -2.27 4.31 -32.89
C LEU A 72 -0.92 4.84 -33.33
N HIS A 73 -0.62 4.77 -34.63
CA HIS A 73 0.63 5.25 -35.24
C HIS A 73 0.82 6.78 -35.17
N PHE A 74 -0.18 7.52 -34.74
CA PHE A 74 -0.17 8.97 -34.63
C PHE A 74 -0.56 9.45 -33.23
N SER A 75 -0.85 8.51 -32.33
CA SER A 75 -1.41 8.78 -31.02
C SER A 75 -0.35 9.06 -29.95
N THR A 76 -0.80 9.59 -28.83
CA THR A 76 -0.01 9.74 -27.61
C THR A 76 -0.59 8.82 -26.54
N MET A 77 0.25 7.98 -25.94
CA MET A 77 -0.10 7.21 -24.75
C MET A 77 0.30 7.99 -23.49
N TYR A 78 -0.66 8.20 -22.62
CA TYR A 78 -0.45 8.72 -21.27
C TYR A 78 -0.47 7.54 -20.30
N VAL A 79 0.49 7.50 -19.38
CA VAL A 79 0.58 6.41 -18.39
C VAL A 79 1.00 6.97 -17.03
N SER A 80 0.37 6.49 -15.96
CA SER A 80 0.61 7.00 -14.60
C SER A 80 1.95 6.56 -14.00
N LEU A 81 2.60 5.52 -14.57
CA LEU A 81 3.91 5.01 -14.14
C LEU A 81 4.72 4.60 -15.37
N GLU A 82 6.04 4.65 -15.29
CA GLU A 82 6.96 4.17 -16.32
C GLU A 82 6.57 2.75 -16.79
N PRO A 83 6.40 2.49 -18.10
CA PRO A 83 6.04 1.17 -18.63
C PRO A 83 7.06 0.11 -18.22
N CYS A 84 6.63 -1.10 -17.90
CA CYS A 84 7.53 -2.16 -17.47
C CYS A 84 8.48 -2.60 -18.59
N PHE A 85 9.73 -2.95 -18.17
CA PHE A 85 10.82 -3.34 -19.07
C PHE A 85 11.13 -4.84 -19.02
N HIS A 86 10.84 -5.52 -17.91
CA HIS A 86 11.19 -6.90 -17.67
C HIS A 86 10.04 -7.86 -18.00
N PHE A 87 10.38 -9.08 -18.41
CA PHE A 87 9.42 -10.18 -18.51
C PHE A 87 9.03 -10.62 -17.09
N GLY A 88 7.75 -10.47 -16.78
CA GLY A 88 7.13 -11.03 -15.59
C GLY A 88 6.22 -12.20 -15.97
N LYS A 89 4.98 -12.19 -15.46
CA LYS A 89 3.92 -13.10 -15.93
C LYS A 89 3.38 -12.71 -17.30
N THR A 90 3.60 -11.46 -17.71
CA THR A 90 3.21 -10.90 -19.01
C THR A 90 4.43 -10.30 -19.71
N PRO A 91 4.41 -10.20 -21.06
CA PRO A 91 5.45 -9.49 -21.80
C PRO A 91 5.56 -8.01 -21.39
N PRO A 92 6.76 -7.39 -21.55
CA PRO A 92 6.97 -5.99 -21.20
C PRO A 92 6.05 -5.03 -21.98
N CYS A 93 5.52 -4.00 -21.28
CA CYS A 93 4.70 -2.97 -21.93
C CYS A 93 5.50 -2.13 -22.93
N VAL A 94 6.82 -2.00 -22.74
CA VAL A 94 7.73 -1.38 -23.73
C VAL A 94 7.62 -2.07 -25.08
N ASP A 95 7.62 -3.40 -25.12
CA ASP A 95 7.51 -4.16 -26.38
C ASP A 95 6.15 -4.01 -27.05
N LEU A 96 5.08 -3.87 -26.26
CA LEU A 96 3.75 -3.53 -26.75
C LEU A 96 3.75 -2.18 -27.45
N ILE A 97 4.27 -1.13 -26.81
CA ILE A 97 4.33 0.23 -27.35
C ILE A 97 5.06 0.26 -28.69
N LEU A 98 6.21 -0.44 -28.77
CA LEU A 98 7.01 -0.55 -30.00
C LEU A 98 6.29 -1.34 -31.09
N ARG A 99 5.65 -2.47 -30.75
CA ARG A 99 4.88 -3.30 -31.69
C ARG A 99 3.69 -2.55 -32.27
N GLU A 100 2.95 -1.82 -31.44
CA GLU A 100 1.81 -1.01 -31.87
C GLU A 100 2.25 0.34 -32.50
N LYS A 101 3.56 0.60 -32.56
CA LYS A 101 4.20 1.80 -33.17
C LYS A 101 3.61 3.11 -32.63
N ILE A 102 3.36 3.18 -31.34
CA ILE A 102 2.86 4.40 -30.70
C ILE A 102 4.01 5.41 -30.59
N PRO A 103 3.95 6.59 -31.28
CA PRO A 103 5.11 7.45 -31.42
C PRO A 103 5.38 8.35 -30.22
N ASN A 104 4.40 8.57 -29.34
CA ASN A 104 4.53 9.49 -28.22
C ASN A 104 4.05 8.83 -26.92
N VAL A 105 4.85 8.97 -25.84
CA VAL A 105 4.47 8.50 -24.50
C VAL A 105 4.70 9.59 -23.47
N VAL A 106 3.69 9.88 -22.65
CA VAL A 106 3.76 10.82 -21.53
C VAL A 106 3.65 10.00 -20.25
N ILE A 107 4.68 10.05 -19.40
CA ILE A 107 4.81 9.28 -18.16
C ILE A 107 4.65 10.22 -16.98
N ALA A 108 3.84 9.85 -15.98
CA ALA A 108 3.71 10.65 -14.77
C ALA A 108 4.91 10.46 -13.82
N TYR A 109 5.29 9.23 -13.52
CA TYR A 109 6.35 8.91 -12.58
C TYR A 109 7.28 7.82 -13.13
N TYR A 110 8.56 7.93 -12.82
CA TYR A 110 9.50 6.84 -13.02
C TYR A 110 9.19 5.68 -12.07
N ASP A 111 9.45 4.46 -12.53
CA ASP A 111 9.34 3.28 -11.69
C ASP A 111 10.51 3.25 -10.69
N PRO A 112 10.26 3.19 -9.37
CA PRO A 112 11.32 3.08 -8.36
C PRO A 112 12.01 1.72 -8.34
N ASN A 113 11.46 0.72 -9.05
CA ASN A 113 12.04 -0.61 -9.15
C ASN A 113 13.35 -0.56 -9.95
N PRO A 114 14.52 -0.94 -9.37
CA PRO A 114 15.81 -0.91 -10.07
C PRO A 114 15.87 -1.74 -11.35
N LEU A 115 14.98 -2.74 -11.49
CA LEU A 115 14.86 -3.56 -12.69
C LEU A 115 14.17 -2.83 -13.86
N VAL A 116 13.45 -1.76 -13.58
CA VAL A 116 12.70 -0.96 -14.57
C VAL A 116 13.32 0.42 -14.74
N ALA A 117 13.59 1.08 -13.64
CA ALA A 117 14.01 2.48 -13.53
C ALA A 117 14.83 3.00 -14.71
N CYS A 118 14.26 3.87 -15.51
CA CYS A 118 14.79 4.50 -16.72
C CYS A 118 15.17 3.55 -17.89
N ARG A 119 15.10 2.22 -17.72
CA ARG A 119 15.45 1.28 -18.78
C ARG A 119 14.44 1.27 -19.92
N SER A 120 13.17 1.35 -19.58
CA SER A 120 12.07 1.46 -20.54
C SER A 120 12.13 2.77 -21.32
N VAL A 121 12.39 3.88 -20.61
CA VAL A 121 12.56 5.20 -21.25
C VAL A 121 13.73 5.18 -22.22
N THR A 122 14.87 4.60 -21.86
CA THR A 122 16.03 4.45 -22.73
C THR A 122 15.68 3.64 -23.98
N LYS A 123 15.11 2.42 -23.83
CA LYS A 123 14.74 1.57 -24.95
C LYS A 123 13.72 2.23 -25.89
N LEU A 124 12.72 2.92 -25.34
CA LEU A 124 11.72 3.62 -26.16
C LEU A 124 12.37 4.77 -26.97
N ARG A 125 13.27 5.55 -26.37
CA ARG A 125 14.00 6.64 -27.06
C ARG A 125 14.94 6.11 -28.14
N GLU A 126 15.67 5.03 -27.89
CA GLU A 126 16.51 4.37 -28.89
C GLU A 126 15.72 3.90 -30.11
N ASN A 127 14.43 3.62 -29.92
CA ASN A 127 13.48 3.26 -30.98
C ASN A 127 12.62 4.45 -31.47
N LEU A 128 13.11 5.69 -31.29
CA LEU A 128 12.52 6.93 -31.80
C LEU A 128 11.15 7.26 -31.22
N VAL A 129 10.75 6.69 -30.07
CA VAL A 129 9.54 7.10 -29.36
C VAL A 129 9.83 8.37 -28.57
N ASN A 130 9.02 9.40 -28.78
CA ASN A 130 9.10 10.68 -28.07
C ASN A 130 8.57 10.52 -26.64
N ILE A 131 9.45 10.59 -25.63
CA ILE A 131 9.09 10.46 -24.23
C ILE A 131 9.06 11.83 -23.56
N GLN A 132 7.98 12.08 -22.84
CA GLN A 132 7.81 13.27 -22.02
C GLN A 132 7.46 12.85 -20.58
N ILE A 133 8.04 13.53 -19.60
CA ILE A 133 7.71 13.32 -18.18
C ILE A 133 6.79 14.45 -17.75
N PHE A 134 5.66 14.06 -17.16
CA PHE A 134 4.67 14.99 -16.65
C PHE A 134 5.13 15.51 -15.28
N ASN A 135 5.22 16.84 -15.11
CA ASN A 135 5.49 17.48 -13.84
C ASN A 135 4.20 18.09 -13.30
N SER A 136 3.97 18.01 -11.98
CA SER A 136 2.81 18.56 -11.28
C SER A 136 2.62 20.08 -11.51
N ASN A 137 3.67 20.80 -11.83
CA ASN A 137 3.63 22.23 -12.19
C ASN A 137 3.15 22.49 -13.62
N ASN A 138 2.52 21.50 -14.28
CA ASN A 138 2.06 21.54 -15.68
C ASN A 138 3.17 21.79 -16.73
N VAL A 139 4.44 21.60 -16.37
CA VAL A 139 5.58 21.74 -17.27
C VAL A 139 6.01 20.35 -17.73
N LEU A 140 5.96 20.12 -19.04
CA LEU A 140 6.57 18.95 -19.66
C LEU A 140 8.09 19.15 -19.71
N ILE A 141 8.82 18.34 -18.97
CA ILE A 141 10.28 18.36 -19.02
C ILE A 141 10.72 17.44 -20.14
N ARG A 142 11.27 18.02 -21.22
CA ARG A 142 12.11 17.28 -22.17
C ARG A 142 13.46 17.10 -21.51
N GLN A 143 13.66 15.96 -20.84
CA GLN A 143 14.95 15.69 -20.21
C GLN A 143 15.93 15.13 -21.25
N ASN A 144 17.05 15.81 -21.40
CA ASN A 144 18.23 15.26 -22.06
C ASN A 144 18.73 14.02 -21.32
N THR A 145 19.38 13.11 -22.04
CA THR A 145 19.83 11.77 -21.66
C THR A 145 20.66 11.69 -20.38
N GLU A 146 21.18 12.78 -19.86
CA GLU A 146 22.11 12.84 -18.71
C GLU A 146 21.47 12.62 -17.33
N ILE A 147 20.16 12.82 -17.18
CA ILE A 147 19.50 12.76 -15.85
C ILE A 147 19.26 11.32 -15.38
N CYS A 148 19.19 10.37 -16.29
CA CYS A 148 19.08 8.94 -15.93
C CYS A 148 20.38 8.33 -15.39
N LEU A 149 21.52 9.00 -15.55
CA LEU A 149 22.86 8.47 -15.19
C LEU A 149 23.36 8.99 -13.83
N ASN A 150 22.78 10.07 -13.28
CA ASN A 150 23.19 10.58 -11.98
C ASN A 150 22.54 9.76 -10.85
N THR A 151 23.37 9.20 -10.01
CA THR A 151 23.09 8.24 -8.94
C THR A 151 22.29 8.80 -7.75
N GLU A 152 21.99 10.08 -7.69
CA GLU A 152 21.04 10.66 -6.75
C GLU A 152 19.61 10.60 -7.33
N ARG A 153 19.12 9.38 -7.47
CA ARG A 153 17.74 9.10 -7.83
C ARG A 153 16.85 9.35 -6.61
N THR A 154 16.63 10.59 -6.31
CA THR A 154 15.49 10.93 -5.48
C THR A 154 14.25 10.58 -6.30
N CYS A 155 13.50 9.55 -5.88
CA CYS A 155 12.09 9.49 -6.14
C CYS A 155 11.58 10.92 -5.98
N PRO A 156 10.88 11.53 -6.96
CA PRO A 156 10.43 12.92 -6.84
C PRO A 156 9.83 13.06 -5.45
N ASP A 157 10.23 14.10 -4.75
CA ASP A 157 9.87 14.34 -3.34
C ASP A 157 8.41 13.96 -3.15
N ILE A 158 8.17 12.96 -2.32
CA ILE A 158 6.81 12.42 -2.08
C ILE A 158 5.88 13.55 -1.63
N GLN A 159 6.44 14.64 -1.09
CA GLN A 159 5.75 15.88 -0.73
C GLN A 159 5.18 16.65 -1.94
N GLN A 160 5.68 16.46 -3.16
CA GLN A 160 5.10 17.09 -4.36
C GLN A 160 3.94 16.30 -4.97
N LEU A 161 3.58 15.16 -4.41
CA LEU A 161 2.46 14.32 -4.82
C LEU A 161 1.13 14.87 -4.28
N GLU A 162 0.89 16.15 -4.54
CA GLU A 162 -0.27 16.87 -4.02
C GLU A 162 -1.61 16.25 -4.45
N ASN A 163 -2.51 16.17 -3.48
CA ASN A 163 -3.96 16.06 -3.65
C ASN A 163 -4.52 14.74 -4.20
N GLY A 164 -4.21 13.60 -3.57
CA GLY A 164 -4.97 12.36 -3.76
C GLY A 164 -4.84 11.68 -5.14
N LYS A 165 -4.12 12.29 -6.09
CA LYS A 165 -3.97 11.76 -7.46
C LYS A 165 -3.08 10.53 -7.52
N THR A 166 -2.12 10.39 -6.61
CA THR A 166 -1.13 9.30 -6.57
C THR A 166 -1.39 8.27 -5.50
N ALA A 167 -2.48 8.39 -4.75
CA ALA A 167 -2.80 7.48 -3.65
C ALA A 167 -2.72 5.99 -4.06
N THR A 168 -3.06 5.67 -5.32
CA THR A 168 -3.00 4.31 -5.85
C THR A 168 -1.58 3.76 -6.06
N LEU A 169 -0.58 4.63 -6.27
CA LEU A 169 0.83 4.25 -6.46
C LEU A 169 1.63 4.28 -5.16
N MET A 170 1.16 4.97 -4.11
CA MET A 170 1.87 5.13 -2.85
C MET A 170 2.23 3.82 -2.15
N PRO A 171 1.35 2.79 -2.11
CA PRO A 171 1.73 1.48 -1.57
C PRO A 171 2.92 0.88 -2.32
N PHE A 172 2.90 0.90 -3.64
CA PHE A 172 3.99 0.38 -4.47
C PHE A 172 5.30 1.15 -4.24
N PHE A 173 5.26 2.49 -4.23
CA PHE A 173 6.45 3.32 -3.96
C PHE A 173 7.02 3.03 -2.57
N THR A 174 6.16 2.98 -1.54
CA THR A 174 6.60 2.66 -0.17
C THR A 174 7.25 1.28 -0.10
N ASN A 175 6.65 0.26 -0.72
CA ASN A 175 7.20 -1.09 -0.74
C ASN A 175 8.57 -1.13 -1.43
N MET A 176 8.73 -0.43 -2.56
CA MET A 176 9.98 -0.43 -3.32
C MET A 176 11.08 0.39 -2.64
N THR A 177 10.77 1.55 -2.06
CA THR A 177 11.76 2.48 -1.52
C THR A 177 12.06 2.27 -0.03
N LYS A 178 11.02 2.01 0.78
CA LYS A 178 11.16 1.85 2.25
C LYS A 178 11.28 0.39 2.68
N LYS A 179 11.14 -0.56 1.75
CA LYS A 179 11.23 -2.02 2.00
C LYS A 179 10.32 -2.48 3.15
N ARG A 180 9.11 -1.93 3.21
CA ARG A 180 8.06 -2.28 4.17
C ARG A 180 6.67 -2.06 3.57
N PRO A 181 5.60 -2.64 4.13
CA PRO A 181 4.23 -2.33 3.72
C PRO A 181 3.91 -0.84 3.85
N PHE A 182 2.97 -0.36 3.05
CA PHE A 182 2.29 0.92 3.25
C PHE A 182 1.37 0.78 4.46
N ILE A 183 1.54 1.64 5.47
CA ILE A 183 0.86 1.51 6.75
C ILE A 183 -0.21 2.57 6.90
N ILE A 184 -1.46 2.12 7.06
CA ILE A 184 -2.63 2.94 7.30
C ILE A 184 -3.04 2.76 8.76
N LEU A 185 -2.97 3.82 9.54
CA LEU A 185 -3.50 3.84 10.89
C LEU A 185 -4.97 4.26 10.86
N LYS A 186 -5.81 3.57 11.62
CA LYS A 186 -7.23 3.94 11.73
C LYS A 186 -7.74 3.80 13.16
N TRP A 187 -8.45 4.81 13.61
CA TRP A 187 -9.25 4.70 14.83
C TRP A 187 -10.55 5.49 14.72
N ALA A 188 -11.48 5.17 15.61
CA ALA A 188 -12.65 5.96 15.85
C ALA A 188 -12.60 6.54 17.26
N GLN A 189 -13.02 7.78 17.42
CA GLN A 189 -13.06 8.47 18.70
C GLN A 189 -14.37 9.25 18.86
N SER A 190 -14.77 9.46 20.10
CA SER A 190 -15.86 10.36 20.47
C SER A 190 -15.47 11.83 20.25
N ALA A 191 -16.42 12.75 20.33
CA ALA A 191 -16.17 14.18 20.20
C ALA A 191 -15.18 14.72 21.24
N ASP A 192 -15.15 14.11 22.42
CA ASP A 192 -14.24 14.42 23.55
C ASP A 192 -12.96 13.55 23.56
N GLY A 193 -12.66 12.83 22.45
CA GLY A 193 -11.36 12.22 22.21
C GLY A 193 -11.12 10.83 22.79
N PHE A 194 -12.18 10.07 23.13
CA PHE A 194 -12.04 8.70 23.64
C PHE A 194 -12.37 7.64 22.59
N MET A 195 -11.56 6.56 22.53
CA MET A 195 -11.75 5.44 21.61
C MET A 195 -12.76 4.39 22.11
N GLY A 196 -13.13 4.42 23.38
CA GLY A 196 -14.00 3.47 24.05
C GLY A 196 -13.83 3.52 25.55
N ARG A 197 -14.49 2.61 26.26
CA ARG A 197 -14.34 2.41 27.70
C ARG A 197 -13.41 1.23 27.99
N LYS A 198 -12.82 1.18 29.19
CA LYS A 198 -11.82 0.14 29.53
C LYS A 198 -12.41 -1.26 29.66
N GLU A 199 -13.64 -1.36 30.11
CA GLU A 199 -14.27 -2.64 30.50
C GLU A 199 -15.54 -2.95 29.68
N GLU A 200 -15.91 -2.05 28.78
CA GLU A 200 -17.14 -2.16 28.02
C GLU A 200 -16.92 -1.80 26.55
N THR A 201 -17.40 -2.64 25.65
CA THR A 201 -17.39 -2.33 24.21
C THR A 201 -18.50 -1.31 23.90
N VAL A 202 -18.10 -0.09 23.56
CA VAL A 202 -19.02 0.99 23.19
C VAL A 202 -18.88 1.28 21.69
N PRO A 203 -19.97 1.14 20.90
CA PRO A 203 -19.96 1.55 19.50
C PRO A 203 -19.70 3.05 19.39
N ILE A 204 -18.61 3.47 18.76
CA ILE A 204 -18.27 4.89 18.60
C ILE A 204 -18.92 5.48 17.35
N SER A 205 -18.66 4.88 16.19
CA SER A 205 -19.07 5.40 14.89
C SER A 205 -20.44 4.88 14.43
N ASN A 206 -21.08 5.62 13.54
CA ASN A 206 -22.37 5.27 12.94
C ASN A 206 -22.25 4.18 11.85
N ALA A 207 -23.40 3.78 11.28
CA ALA A 207 -23.46 2.73 10.27
C ALA A 207 -22.76 3.09 8.94
N TYR A 208 -22.77 4.37 8.55
CA TYR A 208 -22.09 4.83 7.33
C TYR A 208 -20.58 4.73 7.48
N SER A 209 -20.05 5.21 8.59
CA SER A 209 -18.63 5.09 8.95
C SER A 209 -18.19 3.62 9.04
N LYS A 210 -19.03 2.76 9.62
CA LYS A 210 -18.79 1.32 9.70
C LYS A 210 -18.66 0.69 8.30
N ARG A 211 -19.56 1.05 7.36
CA ARG A 211 -19.49 0.59 5.98
C ARG A 211 -18.21 1.08 5.28
N LEU A 212 -17.80 2.32 5.50
CA LEU A 212 -16.55 2.88 4.98
C LEU A 212 -15.33 2.11 5.51
N VAL A 213 -15.29 1.76 6.80
CA VAL A 213 -14.23 0.92 7.38
C VAL A 213 -14.16 -0.43 6.68
N HIS A 214 -15.28 -1.06 6.36
CA HIS A 214 -15.30 -2.32 5.63
C HIS A 214 -14.78 -2.17 4.18
N LYS A 215 -15.05 -1.03 3.53
CA LYS A 215 -14.41 -0.69 2.25
C LYS A 215 -12.89 -0.65 2.41
N TRP A 216 -12.37 0.05 3.42
CA TRP A 216 -10.92 0.12 3.68
C TRP A 216 -10.29 -1.23 3.97
N ARG A 217 -11.01 -2.13 4.67
CA ARG A 217 -10.56 -3.52 4.88
C ARG A 217 -10.44 -4.29 3.57
N SER A 218 -11.32 -4.04 2.60
CA SER A 218 -11.24 -4.68 1.28
C SER A 218 -10.11 -4.13 0.41
N GLU A 219 -9.51 -3.00 0.81
CA GLU A 219 -8.40 -2.31 0.14
C GLU A 219 -7.04 -2.56 0.84
N ALA A 220 -7.01 -3.44 1.87
CA ALA A 220 -5.80 -3.79 2.61
C ALA A 220 -5.47 -5.29 2.47
N ASP A 221 -4.18 -5.63 2.36
CA ASP A 221 -3.72 -7.03 2.34
C ASP A 221 -3.85 -7.66 3.72
N ALA A 222 -3.55 -6.88 4.77
CA ALA A 222 -3.62 -7.34 6.15
C ALA A 222 -4.18 -6.28 7.09
N ILE A 223 -4.80 -6.74 8.18
CA ILE A 223 -5.33 -5.92 9.26
C ILE A 223 -4.69 -6.34 10.58
N MET A 224 -4.25 -5.36 11.38
CA MET A 224 -3.52 -5.59 12.62
C MET A 224 -4.23 -5.00 13.83
N VAL A 225 -4.27 -5.79 14.91
CA VAL A 225 -4.77 -5.35 16.23
C VAL A 225 -3.84 -5.84 17.33
N GLY A 226 -3.91 -5.19 18.50
CA GLY A 226 -3.20 -5.64 19.71
C GLY A 226 -4.03 -6.60 20.56
N THR A 227 -3.37 -7.28 21.52
CA THR A 227 -3.96 -8.27 22.43
C THR A 227 -5.23 -7.76 23.14
N THR A 228 -5.20 -6.52 23.67
CA THR A 228 -6.35 -5.95 24.40
C THR A 228 -7.58 -5.83 23.52
N THR A 229 -7.42 -5.30 22.28
CA THR A 229 -8.53 -5.18 21.33
C THR A 229 -9.05 -6.57 20.93
N ALA A 230 -8.16 -7.53 20.69
CA ALA A 230 -8.56 -8.90 20.37
C ALA A 230 -9.37 -9.56 21.49
N SER A 231 -8.94 -9.39 22.75
CA SER A 231 -9.62 -10.00 23.91
C SER A 231 -10.96 -9.31 24.23
N LEU A 232 -11.01 -7.97 24.26
CA LEU A 232 -12.21 -7.24 24.71
C LEU A 232 -13.30 -7.22 23.64
N ASP A 233 -12.93 -6.92 22.40
CA ASP A 233 -13.92 -6.70 21.34
C ASP A 233 -14.24 -7.99 20.59
N ASN A 234 -13.44 -9.04 20.74
CA ASN A 234 -13.53 -10.30 19.99
C ASN A 234 -13.90 -10.05 18.50
N PRO A 235 -13.12 -9.22 17.79
CA PRO A 235 -13.49 -8.73 16.48
C PRO A 235 -13.24 -9.80 15.43
N GLU A 236 -14.11 -9.92 14.43
CA GLU A 236 -13.89 -10.80 13.29
C GLU A 236 -12.84 -10.25 12.32
N LEU A 237 -12.60 -8.94 12.30
CA LEU A 237 -11.72 -8.20 11.36
C LEU A 237 -11.97 -8.50 9.88
N THR A 238 -13.16 -8.97 9.55
CA THR A 238 -13.59 -9.32 8.19
C THR A 238 -14.20 -8.15 7.46
N ASN A 239 -14.29 -8.27 6.14
CA ASN A 239 -15.08 -7.40 5.29
C ASN A 239 -16.46 -8.02 5.06
N ARG A 240 -17.51 -7.50 5.76
CA ARG A 240 -18.89 -8.02 5.69
C ARG A 240 -19.88 -7.03 5.06
N PHE A 241 -19.56 -5.73 5.12
CA PHE A 241 -20.48 -4.68 4.71
C PHE A 241 -20.05 -3.94 3.45
N TYR A 242 -19.02 -4.46 2.76
CA TYR A 242 -18.57 -3.93 1.49
C TYR A 242 -18.11 -5.07 0.56
N TYR A 243 -18.13 -4.80 -0.74
CA TYR A 243 -17.64 -5.76 -1.73
C TYR A 243 -16.13 -5.91 -1.63
N GLY A 244 -15.62 -7.12 -1.84
CA GLY A 244 -14.19 -7.44 -1.86
C GLY A 244 -13.79 -8.49 -0.84
N LYS A 245 -12.50 -8.84 -0.83
CA LYS A 245 -11.93 -9.85 0.07
C LYS A 245 -11.75 -9.30 1.48
N SER A 246 -11.72 -10.20 2.44
CA SER A 246 -11.26 -9.90 3.80
C SER A 246 -9.73 -9.94 3.87
N PRO A 247 -9.10 -9.04 4.63
CA PRO A 247 -7.65 -9.02 4.81
C PRO A 247 -7.15 -10.18 5.67
N ILE A 248 -5.87 -10.53 5.54
CA ILE A 248 -5.15 -11.40 6.48
C ILE A 248 -5.18 -10.74 7.86
N ARG A 249 -5.50 -11.50 8.89
CA ARG A 249 -5.52 -11.01 10.27
C ARG A 249 -4.14 -11.06 10.89
N ILE A 250 -3.76 -10.04 11.63
CA ILE A 250 -2.51 -9.99 12.40
C ILE A 250 -2.84 -9.59 13.82
N VAL A 251 -2.36 -10.35 14.78
CA VAL A 251 -2.55 -10.05 16.20
C VAL A 251 -1.23 -10.18 16.97
N LEU A 252 -1.01 -9.21 17.88
CA LEU A 252 0.07 -9.29 18.85
C LEU A 252 -0.43 -10.01 20.11
N ASP A 253 0.21 -11.10 20.47
CA ASP A 253 -0.10 -11.85 21.69
C ASP A 253 1.19 -12.29 22.39
N ARG A 254 1.85 -11.30 23.03
CA ARG A 254 3.17 -11.47 23.64
C ARG A 254 3.32 -12.78 24.41
N ASN A 255 2.36 -13.10 25.25
CA ASN A 255 2.44 -14.20 26.21
C ASN A 255 1.50 -15.36 25.87
N SER A 256 1.02 -15.46 24.63
CA SER A 256 0.09 -16.49 24.17
C SER A 256 -1.14 -16.65 25.08
N ARG A 257 -1.77 -15.50 25.44
CA ARG A 257 -2.90 -15.45 26.39
C ARG A 257 -4.27 -15.34 25.72
N LEU A 258 -4.31 -15.16 24.41
CA LEU A 258 -5.57 -15.07 23.70
C LEU A 258 -6.28 -16.43 23.68
N SER A 259 -7.57 -16.42 24.02
CA SER A 259 -8.38 -17.63 23.96
C SER A 259 -8.45 -18.18 22.53
N PRO A 260 -8.26 -19.48 22.30
CA PRO A 260 -8.41 -20.10 20.98
C PRO A 260 -9.85 -20.04 20.46
N THR A 261 -10.82 -19.68 21.29
CA THR A 261 -12.25 -19.53 20.92
C THR A 261 -12.57 -18.15 20.31
N LEU A 262 -11.59 -17.25 20.25
CA LEU A 262 -11.79 -15.93 19.63
C LEU A 262 -12.08 -16.07 18.13
N LYS A 263 -12.93 -15.19 17.62
CA LYS A 263 -13.31 -15.14 16.20
C LYS A 263 -12.10 -14.93 15.26
N LEU A 264 -10.99 -14.43 15.78
CA LEU A 264 -9.73 -14.33 15.03
C LEU A 264 -9.15 -15.68 14.62
N PHE A 265 -9.52 -16.75 15.32
CA PHE A 265 -9.01 -18.12 15.14
C PHE A 265 -10.03 -19.07 14.51
N ASP A 266 -11.09 -18.53 13.89
CA ASP A 266 -12.21 -19.29 13.29
C ASP A 266 -11.87 -20.10 12.03
N GLY A 267 -10.66 -19.92 11.49
CA GLY A 267 -10.09 -20.69 10.39
C GLY A 267 -10.36 -20.23 8.94
N PRO A 268 -11.49 -19.56 8.58
CA PRO A 268 -11.73 -19.19 7.17
C PRO A 268 -10.72 -18.18 6.62
N ILE A 269 -10.13 -17.33 7.45
CA ILE A 269 -9.16 -16.31 7.06
C ILE A 269 -7.85 -16.57 7.79
N LYS A 270 -6.75 -16.48 7.04
CA LYS A 270 -5.39 -16.61 7.61
C LYS A 270 -5.19 -15.59 8.72
N THR A 271 -4.66 -16.08 9.86
CA THR A 271 -4.31 -15.26 11.03
C THR A 271 -2.83 -15.47 11.38
N LEU A 272 -2.08 -14.37 11.42
CA LEU A 272 -0.69 -14.34 11.88
C LEU A 272 -0.69 -13.89 13.35
N VAL A 273 -0.11 -14.68 14.22
CA VAL A 273 0.03 -14.37 15.64
C VAL A 273 1.50 -14.12 15.94
N PHE A 274 1.81 -12.97 16.52
CA PHE A 274 3.16 -12.64 16.94
C PHE A 274 3.27 -12.74 18.46
N SER A 275 4.10 -13.68 18.95
CA SER A 275 4.33 -13.97 20.36
C SER A 275 5.80 -13.83 20.72
N GLU A 276 6.10 -13.71 22.03
CA GLU A 276 7.47 -13.73 22.53
C GLU A 276 7.95 -15.18 22.66
N ASN A 277 9.20 -15.42 22.29
CA ASN A 277 9.81 -16.75 22.49
C ASN A 277 10.14 -16.93 23.98
N THR A 278 9.47 -17.87 24.64
CA THR A 278 9.67 -18.15 26.07
C THR A 278 10.74 -19.20 26.34
N GLU A 279 11.39 -19.79 25.33
CA GLU A 279 12.35 -20.88 25.50
C GLU A 279 13.74 -20.46 26.05
N ASN A 280 13.97 -19.17 26.39
CA ASN A 280 15.26 -18.69 26.89
C ASN A 280 15.32 -18.40 28.40
N THR A 281 14.41 -18.92 29.22
CA THR A 281 14.41 -18.66 30.68
C THR A 281 14.28 -19.92 31.56
N GLU A 282 14.81 -21.06 31.16
CA GLU A 282 15.15 -22.08 32.18
C GLU A 282 16.31 -22.97 31.70
N GLY A 283 17.30 -23.07 32.55
CA GLY A 283 18.62 -23.63 32.39
C GLY A 283 18.73 -24.96 31.68
N SER A 284 19.68 -25.07 30.81
CA SER A 284 20.49 -26.30 30.69
C SER A 284 21.96 -25.89 30.71
N SER A 285 22.59 -26.28 31.80
CA SER A 285 24.01 -26.39 31.98
C SER A 285 24.60 -27.38 30.94
N ASP A 286 25.80 -27.02 30.51
CA ASP A 286 26.83 -27.87 29.92
C ASP A 286 26.54 -28.60 28.60
N VAL A 287 27.03 -28.06 27.48
CA VAL A 287 28.06 -28.74 26.69
C VAL A 287 28.95 -27.67 26.05
N GLY A 288 30.24 -27.68 26.43
CA GLY A 288 31.25 -26.82 25.84
C GLY A 288 31.49 -27.10 24.37
N PHE A 289 31.59 -26.00 23.62
CA PHE A 289 32.29 -26.00 22.33
C PHE A 289 33.22 -24.80 22.26
N GLN A 290 34.49 -25.12 22.01
CA GLN A 290 35.61 -24.19 21.94
C GLN A 290 35.44 -23.19 20.80
N MET A 291 35.87 -21.96 21.07
CA MET A 291 36.09 -20.92 20.07
C MET A 291 37.21 -21.30 19.12
N SER A 292 37.01 -21.06 17.84
CA SER A 292 38.10 -20.67 16.93
C SER A 292 37.57 -19.55 16.03
N ASP A 293 38.38 -18.50 16.00
CA ASP A 293 38.22 -17.23 15.31
C ASP A 293 37.87 -17.34 13.83
N VAL A 294 37.05 -16.44 13.31
CA VAL A 294 37.40 -15.37 12.33
C VAL A 294 36.13 -14.65 11.90
N GLY A 295 36.19 -13.31 11.96
CA GLY A 295 35.13 -12.36 11.81
C GLY A 295 34.37 -12.32 10.49
N SER A 296 33.14 -11.92 10.62
CA SER A 296 32.46 -10.89 9.82
C SER A 296 31.03 -10.71 10.36
N THR A 297 30.74 -9.49 10.76
CA THR A 297 29.42 -9.04 11.24
C THR A 297 28.43 -8.97 10.08
N GLN A 298 27.61 -9.98 9.95
CA GLN A 298 26.27 -9.87 9.38
C GLN A 298 25.34 -10.61 10.33
N SER A 299 24.44 -9.86 10.98
CA SER A 299 23.37 -10.44 11.79
C SER A 299 22.46 -11.26 10.87
N GLU A 300 22.66 -12.56 10.88
CA GLU A 300 21.70 -13.50 10.29
C GLU A 300 20.37 -13.35 11.03
N ILE A 301 19.37 -12.80 10.34
CA ILE A 301 17.97 -12.85 10.77
C ILE A 301 17.59 -14.33 10.72
N ARG A 302 17.60 -15.00 11.88
CA ARG A 302 17.08 -16.37 11.99
C ARG A 302 15.62 -16.33 11.57
N ASN A 303 15.25 -17.12 10.55
CA ASN A 303 13.86 -17.32 10.16
C ASN A 303 13.05 -17.69 11.40
N PRO A 304 11.98 -16.97 11.74
CA PRO A 304 11.13 -17.32 12.87
C PRO A 304 10.54 -18.71 12.65
N LYS A 305 10.62 -19.58 13.66
CA LYS A 305 9.89 -20.86 13.64
C LYS A 305 8.41 -20.52 13.53
N SER A 306 7.72 -21.02 12.52
CA SER A 306 6.28 -20.86 12.35
C SER A 306 5.58 -22.21 12.50
N GLU A 307 4.52 -22.26 13.30
CA GLU A 307 3.63 -23.40 13.42
C GLU A 307 2.28 -23.03 12.78
N ILE A 308 1.74 -23.91 11.94
CA ILE A 308 0.47 -23.68 11.25
C ILE A 308 -0.55 -24.70 11.76
N VAL A 309 -1.59 -24.20 12.43
CA VAL A 309 -2.75 -24.98 12.85
C VAL A 309 -4.02 -24.22 12.46
N ASN A 310 -4.93 -24.84 11.72
CA ASN A 310 -6.22 -24.26 11.33
C ASN A 310 -6.14 -22.86 10.69
N ASN A 311 -5.21 -22.66 9.72
CA ASN A 311 -4.98 -21.36 9.06
C ASN A 311 -4.50 -20.24 10.02
N VAL A 312 -4.02 -20.62 11.20
CA VAL A 312 -3.33 -19.74 12.16
C VAL A 312 -1.84 -20.05 12.08
N GLU A 313 -1.04 -19.03 11.81
CA GLU A 313 0.42 -19.11 11.73
C GLU A 313 1.02 -18.32 12.88
N GLN A 314 1.75 -18.98 13.75
CA GLN A 314 2.40 -18.39 14.90
C GLN A 314 3.85 -18.04 14.58
N HIS A 315 4.25 -16.82 14.91
CA HIS A 315 5.60 -16.29 14.74
C HIS A 315 6.14 -15.86 16.10
N PHE A 316 7.36 -16.28 16.40
CA PHE A 316 8.03 -15.93 17.65
C PHE A 316 9.09 -14.86 17.38
N LEU A 317 8.95 -13.70 18.03
CA LEU A 317 9.84 -12.56 17.91
C LEU A 317 10.18 -12.00 19.29
N PRO A 318 11.34 -11.35 19.47
CA PRO A 318 11.62 -10.60 20.69
C PRO A 318 10.68 -9.39 20.78
N PHE A 319 10.12 -9.15 21.96
CA PHE A 319 9.23 -8.00 22.22
C PHE A 319 10.03 -6.81 22.79
N ASP A 320 11.01 -6.38 22.04
CA ASP A 320 11.91 -5.29 22.29
C ASP A 320 11.56 -4.03 21.47
N ASP A 321 12.47 -3.05 21.44
CA ASP A 321 12.30 -1.82 20.67
C ASP A 321 12.26 -2.04 19.17
N PHE A 322 12.72 -3.18 18.64
CA PHE A 322 12.71 -3.52 17.22
C PHE A 322 11.51 -4.38 16.81
N LEU A 323 10.60 -4.70 17.74
CA LEU A 323 9.45 -5.56 17.46
C LEU A 323 8.69 -5.17 16.20
N LEU A 324 8.33 -3.89 16.05
CA LEU A 324 7.56 -3.44 14.88
C LEU A 324 8.34 -3.60 13.58
N ASP A 325 9.65 -3.35 13.57
CA ASP A 325 10.47 -3.54 12.38
C ASP A 325 10.58 -5.02 11.98
N ASN A 326 10.74 -5.89 12.98
CA ASN A 326 10.79 -7.34 12.78
C ASN A 326 9.45 -7.87 12.22
N ILE A 327 8.32 -7.40 12.76
CA ILE A 327 6.99 -7.73 12.24
C ILE A 327 6.85 -7.24 10.80
N LEU A 328 7.20 -5.97 10.52
CA LEU A 328 7.08 -5.40 9.18
C LEU A 328 7.94 -6.16 8.15
N THR A 329 9.13 -6.60 8.55
CA THR A 329 10.00 -7.45 7.73
C THR A 329 9.36 -8.81 7.46
N CYS A 330 8.83 -9.48 8.49
CA CYS A 330 8.16 -10.77 8.37
C CYS A 330 6.95 -10.70 7.42
N ILE A 331 6.08 -9.73 7.59
CA ILE A 331 4.88 -9.59 6.74
C ILE A 331 5.21 -9.15 5.31
N GLN A 332 6.30 -8.40 5.10
CA GLN A 332 6.77 -8.06 3.76
C GLN A 332 7.23 -9.32 3.01
N GLN A 333 7.92 -10.25 3.67
CA GLN A 333 8.30 -11.54 3.08
C GLN A 333 7.07 -12.34 2.62
N GLN A 334 5.93 -12.16 3.27
CA GLN A 334 4.64 -12.73 2.88
C GLN A 334 3.91 -11.94 1.78
N LYS A 335 4.59 -10.95 1.16
CA LYS A 335 4.06 -10.08 0.09
C LYS A 335 2.86 -9.22 0.52
N ILE A 336 2.74 -8.90 1.79
CA ILE A 336 1.77 -7.95 2.30
C ILE A 336 2.28 -6.54 1.94
N SER A 337 1.56 -5.86 1.07
CA SER A 337 1.91 -4.54 0.54
C SER A 337 1.21 -3.41 1.30
N ILE A 338 0.01 -3.65 1.83
CA ILE A 338 -0.79 -2.68 2.57
C ILE A 338 -1.20 -3.26 3.91
N LEU A 339 -0.77 -2.62 5.00
CA LEU A 339 -1.12 -2.97 6.37
C LEU A 339 -2.11 -1.94 6.94
N PHE A 340 -3.26 -2.42 7.39
CA PHE A 340 -4.29 -1.61 8.05
C PHE A 340 -4.26 -1.85 9.56
N VAL A 341 -3.85 -0.86 10.35
CA VAL A 341 -3.76 -0.97 11.82
C VAL A 341 -5.01 -0.36 12.43
N GLU A 342 -5.89 -1.21 12.98
CA GLU A 342 -7.22 -0.79 13.48
C GLU A 342 -7.30 -0.69 15.00
N GLY A 343 -6.28 -0.98 15.75
CA GLY A 343 -6.62 -0.90 17.10
C GLY A 343 -5.68 -1.23 18.20
N GLY A 344 -6.19 -0.83 19.37
CA GLY A 344 -5.48 -0.65 20.59
C GLY A 344 -4.69 0.65 20.59
N GLN A 345 -5.04 1.53 21.52
CA GLN A 345 -4.38 2.83 21.69
C GLN A 345 -2.84 2.69 21.79
N LYS A 346 -2.36 1.68 22.54
CA LYS A 346 -0.93 1.41 22.68
C LYS A 346 -0.26 1.04 21.36
N LEU A 347 -0.88 0.18 20.55
CA LEU A 347 -0.34 -0.22 19.26
C LEU A 347 -0.25 0.96 18.29
N LEU A 348 -1.34 1.71 18.14
CA LEU A 348 -1.38 2.91 17.30
C LEU A 348 -0.33 3.94 17.75
N SER A 349 -0.23 4.20 19.06
CA SER A 349 0.78 5.13 19.63
C SER A 349 2.21 4.66 19.35
N SER A 350 2.49 3.36 19.37
CA SER A 350 3.80 2.82 19.04
C SER A 350 4.17 3.08 17.58
N PHE A 351 3.25 2.86 16.65
CA PHE A 351 3.44 3.20 15.24
C PHE A 351 3.68 4.71 15.03
N ILE A 352 2.88 5.56 15.68
CA ILE A 352 2.99 7.01 15.60
C ILE A 352 4.34 7.48 16.15
N LYS A 353 4.72 7.03 17.36
CA LYS A 353 5.96 7.41 18.03
C LYS A 353 7.20 7.04 17.21
N ARG A 354 7.19 5.88 16.58
CA ARG A 354 8.29 5.42 15.71
C ARG A 354 8.22 6.00 14.29
N GLY A 355 7.17 6.74 13.97
CA GLY A 355 6.97 7.25 12.62
C GLY A 355 6.76 6.16 11.57
N LEU A 356 6.31 4.97 11.96
CA LEU A 356 6.05 3.83 11.08
C LEU A 356 4.60 3.88 10.58
N TRP A 357 4.27 4.92 9.83
CA TRP A 357 2.97 5.08 9.19
C TRP A 357 3.09 5.97 7.96
N ASP A 358 2.15 5.87 7.03
CA ASP A 358 2.10 6.63 5.79
C ASP A 358 0.79 7.42 5.68
N GLU A 359 -0.31 6.85 6.16
CA GLU A 359 -1.65 7.46 6.18
C GLU A 359 -2.33 7.22 7.52
N ALA A 360 -3.13 8.19 8.00
CA ALA A 360 -4.01 8.02 9.14
C ALA A 360 -5.44 8.43 8.79
N ARG A 361 -6.42 7.59 9.19
CA ARG A 361 -7.85 7.76 8.95
C ARG A 361 -8.56 7.84 10.29
N ILE A 362 -9.01 9.03 10.66
CA ILE A 362 -9.59 9.31 11.98
C ILE A 362 -11.09 9.57 11.82
N ILE A 363 -11.91 8.76 12.48
CA ILE A 363 -13.36 8.94 12.56
C ILE A 363 -13.67 9.59 13.88
N THR A 364 -14.28 10.77 13.87
CA THR A 364 -14.75 11.45 15.08
C THR A 364 -16.27 11.45 15.08
N ALA A 365 -16.88 10.77 16.04
CA ALA A 365 -18.32 10.76 16.25
C ALA A 365 -18.79 12.03 16.96
N SER A 366 -20.06 12.39 16.79
CA SER A 366 -20.69 13.54 17.47
C SER A 366 -20.90 13.33 18.98
N LYS A 367 -20.99 12.07 19.41
CA LYS A 367 -21.22 11.72 20.83
C LYS A 367 -19.99 11.92 21.70
N THR A 368 -20.22 12.18 22.99
CA THR A 368 -19.22 12.23 24.04
C THR A 368 -19.28 10.98 24.93
N LEU A 369 -18.16 10.61 25.54
CA LEU A 369 -18.08 9.49 26.49
C LEU A 369 -17.80 9.95 27.92
N GLY A 370 -17.29 11.18 28.12
CA GLY A 370 -16.93 11.75 29.40
C GLY A 370 -15.63 11.17 29.99
N GLN A 371 -15.42 9.87 29.85
CA GLN A 371 -14.21 9.17 30.30
C GLN A 371 -13.98 7.91 29.46
N GLY A 372 -12.76 7.40 29.40
CA GLY A 372 -12.45 6.19 28.65
C GLY A 372 -10.97 6.02 28.32
N VAL A 373 -10.72 5.30 27.24
CA VAL A 373 -9.37 5.15 26.67
C VAL A 373 -9.14 6.32 25.71
N GLU A 374 -8.20 7.18 26.02
CA GLU A 374 -7.85 8.34 25.19
C GLU A 374 -7.37 7.88 23.80
N ALA A 375 -7.77 8.62 22.78
CA ALA A 375 -7.28 8.41 21.43
C ALA A 375 -5.79 8.75 21.30
N PRO A 376 -5.03 8.07 20.42
CA PRO A 376 -3.65 8.43 20.19
C PRO A 376 -3.57 9.83 19.55
N GLN A 377 -2.54 10.59 19.92
CA GLN A 377 -2.29 11.90 19.34
C GLN A 377 -1.42 11.76 18.09
N LEU A 378 -1.88 12.32 16.99
CA LEU A 378 -1.11 12.39 15.75
C LEU A 378 -0.18 13.61 15.83
N LEU A 379 1.06 13.39 16.29
CA LEU A 379 2.03 14.46 16.54
C LEU A 379 2.47 15.20 15.28
N ARG A 380 2.41 14.55 14.12
CA ARG A 380 2.76 15.11 12.80
C ARG A 380 1.83 14.48 11.77
N GLY A 381 1.35 15.27 10.83
CA GLY A 381 0.50 14.81 9.75
C GLY A 381 -0.17 15.97 9.03
N ASN A 382 -0.18 15.87 7.69
CA ASN A 382 -0.80 16.85 6.81
C ASN A 382 -2.24 16.42 6.54
N LEU A 383 -3.23 17.22 6.94
CA LEU A 383 -4.64 16.96 6.63
C LEU A 383 -4.86 17.07 5.13
N GLN A 384 -5.29 15.97 4.51
CA GLN A 384 -5.54 15.88 3.08
C GLN A 384 -7.02 16.08 2.74
N GLN A 385 -7.90 15.50 3.54
CA GLN A 385 -9.32 15.49 3.26
C GLN A 385 -10.13 15.39 4.56
N THR A 386 -11.29 16.03 4.55
CA THR A 386 -12.35 15.84 5.55
C THR A 386 -13.63 15.49 4.83
N ILE A 387 -14.32 14.45 5.27
CA ILE A 387 -15.65 14.08 4.77
C ILE A 387 -16.62 13.96 5.94
N GLN A 388 -17.89 14.29 5.69
CA GLN A 388 -18.98 14.12 6.65
C GLN A 388 -19.79 12.88 6.28
N LEU A 389 -20.00 11.99 7.24
CA LEU A 389 -20.81 10.77 7.09
C LEU A 389 -21.91 10.71 8.15
N GLY A 390 -23.05 11.31 7.86
CA GLY A 390 -24.08 11.56 8.86
C GLY A 390 -23.51 12.48 9.93
N GLU A 391 -23.52 12.05 11.19
CA GLU A 391 -22.99 12.83 12.31
C GLU A 391 -21.48 12.63 12.53
N ASP A 392 -20.85 11.65 11.87
CA ASP A 392 -19.43 11.39 12.01
C ASP A 392 -18.62 12.23 11.02
N THR A 393 -17.49 12.76 11.49
CA THR A 393 -16.48 13.41 10.65
C THR A 393 -15.31 12.49 10.45
N VAL A 394 -14.89 12.25 9.20
CA VAL A 394 -13.73 11.45 8.85
C VAL A 394 -12.64 12.33 8.30
N ARG A 395 -11.44 12.26 8.88
CA ARG A 395 -10.27 13.02 8.46
C ARG A 395 -9.17 12.09 8.00
N PHE A 396 -8.55 12.44 6.88
CA PHE A 396 -7.44 11.71 6.26
C PHE A 396 -6.17 12.56 6.38
N TYR A 397 -5.13 11.94 6.91
CA TYR A 397 -3.83 12.56 7.07
C TYR A 397 -2.76 11.74 6.35
N THR A 398 -1.77 12.42 5.76
CA THR A 398 -0.51 11.81 5.32
C THR A 398 0.62 12.29 6.23
N LYS A 399 1.68 11.50 6.29
CA LYS A 399 2.87 11.84 7.07
C LYS A 399 3.67 12.96 6.43
#